data_8d9287ada3a48f7e7bd9a31fa147a4a8
#
_entry.id   8d9287ada3a48f7e7bd9a31fa147a4a8
#
_cell.length_a   1.000
_cell.length_b   1.000
_cell.length_c   1.000
_cell.angle_alpha   90.00
_cell.angle_beta   90.00
_cell.angle_gamma   90.00
#
_symmetry.space_group_name_H-M   'P 1'
#
loop_
_entity.id
_entity.type
_entity.pdbx_description
1 polymer ?
#
loop_
_entity_poly.entity_id
_entity_poly.type
_entity_poly.pdbx_seq_one_letter_code
_entity_poly.pdbx_strand_id
1 'polypeptide(L)'
;MEVARFVEAICGKGDCLHLRPQQRVPLPPAGKVLVLREGMLAIDAMPTKGKQQVLDFLVAGDVVSASTVLPTPGVSLRAITSASLVSLDPPAVHQTVPAHDYWTFLIAQCLNLLARVNIHQLMIGRLETEPRVASFVLGLALRHVREDTPEITVELPMSRTDIANYLVINYDTLSRTMMRFCDCGLIERESRHAIRVIDLDALRKRSPLAALLSAVFEKGGCRREISSGRCAERKASMPSGHENHGVIPPVVTAGPLSRSSAEHAYASRGGW
;
A
#
# COMPACT_ATOMS: atom_id res chain seq x y z
N MET A 1 -2.27 -20.98 -3.77
CA MET A 1 -1.12 -20.91 -2.80
C MET A 1 -1.32 -19.72 -1.91
N GLU A 2 -1.30 -19.88 -0.58
CA GLU A 2 -1.44 -18.76 0.34
C GLU A 2 -0.31 -17.75 0.18
N VAL A 3 -0.62 -16.44 0.29
CA VAL A 3 0.35 -15.34 0.15
C VAL A 3 1.56 -15.54 1.08
N ALA A 4 1.32 -15.98 2.32
CA ALA A 4 2.39 -16.23 3.28
C ALA A 4 3.39 -17.29 2.79
N ARG A 5 2.90 -18.42 2.30
CA ARG A 5 3.74 -19.49 1.75
C ARG A 5 4.48 -19.08 0.48
N PHE A 6 3.83 -18.25 -0.34
CA PHE A 6 4.49 -17.68 -1.52
C PHE A 6 5.64 -16.77 -1.11
N VAL A 7 5.37 -15.84 -0.20
CA VAL A 7 6.38 -14.91 0.32
C VAL A 7 7.54 -15.66 0.97
N GLU A 8 7.27 -16.69 1.78
CA GLU A 8 8.32 -17.54 2.37
C GLU A 8 9.17 -18.27 1.33
N ALA A 9 8.53 -18.84 0.31
CA ALA A 9 9.24 -19.58 -0.75
C ALA A 9 10.22 -18.68 -1.54
N ILE A 10 9.90 -17.39 -1.69
CA ILE A 10 10.71 -16.43 -2.45
C ILE A 10 11.66 -15.62 -1.57
N CYS A 11 11.36 -15.44 -0.27
CA CYS A 11 12.20 -14.64 0.66
C CYS A 11 13.63 -15.19 0.85
N GLY A 12 13.88 -16.44 0.55
CA GLY A 12 15.22 -17.05 0.64
C GLY A 12 16.13 -16.74 -0.53
N LYS A 13 15.65 -16.10 -1.60
CA LYS A 13 16.38 -15.95 -2.88
C LYS A 13 16.44 -14.53 -3.44
N GLY A 14 15.74 -13.57 -2.85
CA GLY A 14 15.77 -12.17 -3.23
C GLY A 14 16.73 -11.36 -2.36
N ASP A 15 17.21 -10.23 -2.91
CA ASP A 15 17.94 -9.24 -2.13
C ASP A 15 17.01 -8.66 -1.05
N CYS A 16 17.47 -8.70 0.19
CA CYS A 16 16.72 -8.19 1.32
C CYS A 16 17.14 -6.75 1.62
N LEU A 17 16.18 -5.83 1.57
CA LEU A 17 16.38 -4.43 1.89
C LEU A 17 15.75 -4.12 3.26
N HIS A 18 16.58 -3.73 4.22
CA HIS A 18 16.13 -3.30 5.55
C HIS A 18 16.06 -1.78 5.63
N LEU A 19 14.91 -1.27 6.05
CA LEU A 19 14.66 0.15 6.22
C LEU A 19 14.48 0.49 7.69
N ARG A 20 15.11 1.58 8.12
CA ARG A 20 14.86 2.18 9.44
C ARG A 20 13.60 3.04 9.38
N PRO A 21 12.93 3.27 10.51
CA PRO A 21 11.80 4.20 10.57
C PRO A 21 12.16 5.55 9.93
N GLN A 22 11.24 6.12 9.16
CA GLN A 22 11.38 7.38 8.39
C GLN A 22 12.35 7.32 7.20
N GLN A 23 13.05 6.23 6.98
CA GLN A 23 13.89 6.08 5.78
C GLN A 23 13.01 6.05 4.52
N ARG A 24 13.47 6.78 3.49
CA ARG A 24 12.82 6.87 2.18
C ARG A 24 13.62 6.13 1.13
N VAL A 25 12.93 5.45 0.26
CA VAL A 25 13.52 4.80 -0.92
C VAL A 25 12.66 5.10 -2.14
N PRO A 26 13.26 5.19 -3.34
CA PRO A 26 12.49 5.35 -4.56
C PRO A 26 11.64 4.10 -4.82
N LEU A 27 10.66 4.22 -5.71
CA LEU A 27 9.95 3.07 -6.24
C LEU A 27 10.93 2.14 -6.98
N PRO A 28 10.67 0.83 -6.99
CA PRO A 28 11.50 -0.10 -7.73
C PRO A 28 11.49 0.25 -9.23
N PRO A 29 12.61 0.04 -9.94
CA PRO A 29 12.64 0.24 -11.38
C PRO A 29 11.68 -0.71 -12.11
N ALA A 30 11.36 -0.39 -13.37
CA ALA A 30 10.51 -1.24 -14.20
C ALA A 30 11.03 -2.68 -14.24
N GLY A 31 10.11 -3.64 -14.13
CA GLY A 31 10.42 -5.08 -14.12
C GLY A 31 10.81 -5.63 -12.75
N LYS A 32 11.16 -4.80 -11.76
CA LYS A 32 11.39 -5.26 -10.38
C LYS A 32 10.14 -5.17 -9.53
N VAL A 33 9.98 -6.15 -8.66
CA VAL A 33 8.87 -6.24 -7.71
C VAL A 33 9.46 -6.29 -6.31
N LEU A 34 8.95 -5.44 -5.41
CA LEU A 34 9.27 -5.49 -3.99
C LEU A 34 8.10 -6.11 -3.23
N VAL A 35 8.37 -7.02 -2.34
CA VAL A 35 7.39 -7.58 -1.40
C VAL A 35 7.74 -7.11 0.00
N LEU A 36 6.80 -6.50 0.69
CA LEU A 36 6.97 -6.12 2.07
C LEU A 36 6.83 -7.36 2.95
N ARG A 37 7.92 -7.78 3.54
CA ARG A 37 7.97 -8.95 4.43
C ARG A 37 7.54 -8.62 5.84
N GLU A 38 8.05 -7.51 6.38
CA GLU A 38 7.80 -7.07 7.75
C GLU A 38 7.70 -5.55 7.82
N GLY A 39 6.96 -5.05 8.79
CA GLY A 39 6.81 -3.64 9.05
C GLY A 39 5.70 -2.98 8.24
N MET A 40 5.73 -1.66 8.20
CA MET A 40 4.75 -0.83 7.51
C MET A 40 5.47 0.26 6.71
N LEU A 41 5.00 0.48 5.48
CA LEU A 41 5.46 1.58 4.63
C LEU A 41 4.30 2.50 4.28
N ALA A 42 4.61 3.75 3.99
CA ALA A 42 3.72 4.67 3.30
C ALA A 42 4.20 4.87 1.86
N ILE A 43 3.27 4.95 0.93
CA ILE A 43 3.52 5.50 -0.41
C ILE A 43 3.26 7.00 -0.30
N ASP A 44 4.31 7.79 -0.34
CA ASP A 44 4.23 9.25 -0.26
C ASP A 44 4.31 9.88 -1.66
N ALA A 45 3.45 10.85 -1.94
CA ALA A 45 3.57 11.73 -3.08
C ALA A 45 3.89 13.16 -2.60
N MET A 46 4.87 13.77 -3.23
CA MET A 46 5.24 15.16 -3.01
C MET A 46 5.12 15.93 -4.34
N PRO A 47 3.96 16.52 -4.64
CA PRO A 47 3.82 17.40 -5.78
C PRO A 47 4.79 18.58 -5.68
N THR A 48 5.30 19.09 -6.80
CA THR A 48 6.41 20.07 -6.91
C THR A 48 6.22 21.35 -6.07
N LYS A 49 5.00 21.69 -5.67
CA LYS A 49 4.65 22.85 -4.81
C LYS A 49 3.52 22.50 -3.82
N GLY A 50 3.42 21.28 -3.37
CA GLY A 50 2.31 20.85 -2.53
C GLY A 50 2.72 20.25 -1.21
N LYS A 51 1.73 20.05 -0.37
CA LYS A 51 1.88 19.30 0.87
C LYS A 51 2.09 17.83 0.52
N GLN A 52 2.85 17.14 1.35
CA GLN A 52 2.98 15.69 1.27
C GLN A 52 1.60 15.03 1.35
N GLN A 53 1.32 14.11 0.44
CA GLN A 53 0.14 13.28 0.41
C GLN A 53 0.57 11.83 0.65
N VAL A 54 -0.05 11.16 1.60
CA VAL A 54 0.05 9.71 1.73
C VAL A 54 -0.98 9.09 0.79
N LEU A 55 -0.53 8.27 -0.15
CA LEU A 55 -1.40 7.60 -1.13
C LEU A 55 -1.94 6.27 -0.60
N ASP A 56 -1.12 5.49 0.12
CA ASP A 56 -1.51 4.22 0.73
C ASP A 56 -0.55 3.86 1.86
N PHE A 57 -1.00 2.97 2.76
CA PHE A 57 -0.20 2.30 3.77
C PHE A 57 -0.08 0.82 3.39
N LEU A 58 1.16 0.41 3.18
CA LEU A 58 1.51 -0.97 2.87
C LEU A 58 1.86 -1.71 4.15
N VAL A 59 1.40 -2.94 4.23
CA VAL A 59 1.67 -3.84 5.35
C VAL A 59 2.30 -5.14 4.83
N ALA A 60 2.84 -5.95 5.72
CA ALA A 60 3.47 -7.23 5.36
C ALA A 60 2.58 -8.04 4.39
N GLY A 61 3.20 -8.57 3.33
CA GLY A 61 2.54 -9.28 2.22
C GLY A 61 2.09 -8.39 1.07
N ASP A 62 2.14 -7.05 1.20
CA ASP A 62 1.86 -6.16 0.07
C ASP A 62 3.03 -6.13 -0.91
N VAL A 63 2.67 -5.92 -2.18
CA VAL A 63 3.60 -5.88 -3.31
C VAL A 63 3.65 -4.49 -3.89
N VAL A 64 4.85 -4.04 -4.20
CA VAL A 64 5.09 -2.77 -4.90
C VAL A 64 5.91 -3.02 -6.15
N SER A 65 5.45 -2.49 -7.26
CA SER A 65 6.21 -2.45 -8.51
C SER A 65 6.00 -1.11 -9.21
N ALA A 66 6.87 -0.76 -10.14
CA ALA A 66 6.66 0.43 -10.98
C ALA A 66 5.38 0.35 -11.83
N SER A 67 4.84 -0.87 -12.03
CA SER A 67 3.58 -1.07 -12.76
C SER A 67 2.35 -0.88 -11.88
N THR A 68 2.49 -0.99 -10.56
CA THR A 68 1.37 -0.84 -9.61
C THR A 68 1.27 0.57 -9.04
N VAL A 69 2.38 1.27 -8.98
CA VAL A 69 2.46 2.67 -8.54
C VAL A 69 3.15 3.44 -9.66
N LEU A 70 2.49 4.46 -10.20
CA LEU A 70 3.07 5.28 -11.27
C LEU A 70 4.45 5.82 -10.83
N PRO A 71 5.53 5.51 -11.57
CA PRO A 71 6.86 6.04 -11.29
C PRO A 71 6.90 7.51 -11.69
N THR A 72 6.28 8.35 -10.88
CA THR A 72 6.22 9.80 -11.09
C THR A 72 7.27 10.46 -10.19
N PRO A 73 7.99 11.48 -10.68
CA PRO A 73 8.85 12.29 -9.82
C PRO A 73 8.10 12.77 -8.58
N GLY A 74 8.68 12.57 -7.40
CA GLY A 74 8.06 12.94 -6.13
C GLY A 74 7.24 11.83 -5.47
N VAL A 75 7.13 10.62 -6.05
CA VAL A 75 6.57 9.46 -5.38
C VAL A 75 7.70 8.60 -4.79
N SER A 76 7.56 8.21 -3.54
CA SER A 76 8.56 7.41 -2.81
C SER A 76 7.91 6.50 -1.78
N LEU A 77 8.62 5.45 -1.38
CA LEU A 77 8.27 4.62 -0.23
C LEU A 77 8.95 5.18 1.01
N ARG A 78 8.22 5.33 2.10
CA ARG A 78 8.75 5.73 3.40
C ARG A 78 8.42 4.68 4.45
N ALA A 79 9.41 4.25 5.19
CA ALA A 79 9.22 3.32 6.29
C ALA A 79 8.52 4.03 7.47
N ILE A 80 7.37 3.51 7.89
CA ILE A 80 6.66 3.96 9.09
C ILE A 80 7.27 3.29 10.32
N THR A 81 7.50 1.99 10.25
CA THR A 81 8.23 1.20 11.24
C THR A 81 9.55 0.71 10.65
N SER A 82 10.36 0.00 11.42
CA SER A 82 11.41 -0.83 10.82
C SER A 82 10.74 -1.79 9.84
N ALA A 83 11.27 -1.90 8.63
CA ALA A 83 10.67 -2.67 7.57
C ALA A 83 11.70 -3.51 6.81
N SER A 84 11.26 -4.66 6.33
CA SER A 84 12.06 -5.58 5.52
C SER A 84 11.33 -5.83 4.20
N LEU A 85 12.01 -5.53 3.09
CA LEU A 85 11.52 -5.73 1.74
C LEU A 85 12.39 -6.78 1.04
N VAL A 86 11.77 -7.61 0.24
CA VAL A 86 12.46 -8.56 -0.63
C VAL A 86 12.27 -8.11 -2.08
N SER A 87 13.39 -7.91 -2.77
CA SER A 87 13.38 -7.61 -4.20
C SER A 87 13.28 -8.91 -5.00
N LEU A 88 12.25 -9.01 -5.81
CA LEU A 88 12.04 -10.16 -6.68
C LEU A 88 12.47 -9.81 -8.11
N ASP A 89 13.39 -10.59 -8.62
CA ASP A 89 13.71 -10.62 -10.04
C ASP A 89 12.94 -11.77 -10.69
N PRO A 90 12.01 -11.51 -11.64
CA PRO A 90 11.18 -12.54 -12.22
C PRO A 90 11.95 -13.78 -12.73
N PRO A 91 13.08 -13.66 -13.44
CA PRO A 91 13.89 -14.82 -13.84
C PRO A 91 14.36 -15.70 -12.68
N ALA A 92 14.76 -15.08 -11.55
CA ALA A 92 15.22 -15.83 -10.39
C ALA A 92 14.06 -16.52 -9.66
N VAL A 93 12.89 -15.89 -9.60
CA VAL A 93 11.68 -16.45 -8.98
C VAL A 93 11.15 -17.64 -9.77
N HIS A 94 11.17 -17.59 -11.11
CA HIS A 94 10.69 -18.70 -11.96
C HIS A 94 11.51 -19.99 -11.84
N GLN A 95 12.71 -19.93 -11.29
CA GLN A 95 13.50 -21.13 -10.96
C GLN A 95 12.93 -21.90 -9.77
N THR A 96 12.08 -21.28 -8.95
CA THR A 96 11.61 -21.84 -7.68
C THR A 96 10.11 -22.01 -7.64
N VAL A 97 9.40 -21.10 -8.31
CA VAL A 97 7.93 -21.02 -8.29
C VAL A 97 7.44 -21.14 -9.74
N PRO A 98 6.44 -22.00 -10.01
CA PRO A 98 5.83 -22.08 -11.33
C PRO A 98 5.38 -20.69 -11.81
N ALA A 99 5.61 -20.39 -13.08
CA ALA A 99 5.25 -19.09 -13.65
C ALA A 99 3.76 -18.76 -13.46
N HIS A 100 2.88 -19.75 -13.56
CA HIS A 100 1.44 -19.60 -13.32
C HIS A 100 1.15 -19.07 -11.91
N ASP A 101 1.76 -19.65 -10.88
CA ASP A 101 1.56 -19.27 -9.48
C ASP A 101 2.09 -17.84 -9.23
N TYR A 102 3.24 -17.50 -9.82
CA TYR A 102 3.81 -16.17 -9.73
C TYR A 102 2.88 -15.10 -10.33
N TRP A 103 2.41 -15.32 -11.55
CA TRP A 103 1.52 -14.35 -12.21
C TRP A 103 0.15 -14.27 -11.53
N THR A 104 -0.40 -15.39 -11.08
CA THR A 104 -1.65 -15.43 -10.30
C THR A 104 -1.51 -14.61 -9.02
N PHE A 105 -0.39 -14.77 -8.31
CA PHE A 105 -0.10 -13.97 -7.11
C PHE A 105 0.00 -12.46 -7.45
N LEU A 106 0.79 -12.07 -8.45
CA LEU A 106 0.93 -10.65 -8.82
C LEU A 106 -0.39 -10.03 -9.24
N ILE A 107 -1.17 -10.71 -10.06
CA ILE A 107 -2.50 -10.23 -10.50
C ILE A 107 -3.40 -10.02 -9.29
N ALA A 108 -3.46 -10.98 -8.36
CA ALA A 108 -4.25 -10.85 -7.15
C ALA A 108 -3.82 -9.62 -6.31
N GLN A 109 -2.51 -9.39 -6.15
CA GLN A 109 -2.00 -8.22 -5.43
C GLN A 109 -2.32 -6.90 -6.16
N CYS A 110 -2.21 -6.86 -7.48
CA CYS A 110 -2.59 -5.69 -8.28
C CYS A 110 -4.08 -5.37 -8.13
N LEU A 111 -4.96 -6.38 -8.19
CA LEU A 111 -6.41 -6.21 -8.00
C LEU A 111 -6.74 -5.72 -6.58
N ASN A 112 -6.08 -6.25 -5.55
CA ASN A 112 -6.24 -5.78 -4.18
C ASN A 112 -5.80 -4.32 -4.02
N LEU A 113 -4.66 -3.94 -4.60
CA LEU A 113 -4.21 -2.56 -4.57
C LEU A 113 -5.18 -1.63 -5.30
N LEU A 114 -5.65 -2.01 -6.48
CA LEU A 114 -6.63 -1.25 -7.25
C LEU A 114 -7.94 -1.06 -6.47
N ALA A 115 -8.43 -2.10 -5.80
CA ALA A 115 -9.62 -2.01 -4.93
C ALA A 115 -9.40 -1.01 -3.78
N ARG A 116 -8.23 -1.03 -3.12
CA ARG A 116 -7.89 -0.05 -2.07
C ARG A 116 -7.83 1.38 -2.60
N VAL A 117 -7.20 1.59 -3.75
CA VAL A 117 -7.13 2.90 -4.41
C VAL A 117 -8.54 3.42 -4.71
N ASN A 118 -9.42 2.60 -5.28
CA ASN A 118 -10.79 2.97 -5.59
C ASN A 118 -11.58 3.34 -4.33
N ILE A 119 -11.45 2.55 -3.25
CA ILE A 119 -12.07 2.85 -1.95
C ILE A 119 -11.54 4.17 -1.40
N HIS A 120 -10.22 4.39 -1.46
CA HIS A 120 -9.61 5.64 -1.00
C HIS A 120 -10.11 6.84 -1.80
N GLN A 121 -10.23 6.74 -3.12
CA GLN A 121 -10.78 7.81 -3.96
C GLN A 121 -12.24 8.14 -3.59
N LEU A 122 -13.08 7.12 -3.36
CA LEU A 122 -14.45 7.33 -2.88
C LEU A 122 -14.45 7.99 -1.50
N MET A 123 -13.57 7.54 -0.61
CA MET A 123 -13.44 8.06 0.74
C MET A 123 -13.12 9.56 0.74
N ILE A 124 -12.08 9.98 0.00
CA ILE A 124 -11.65 11.39 -0.02
C ILE A 124 -12.52 12.27 -0.90
N GLY A 125 -13.11 11.72 -1.97
CA GLY A 125 -13.88 12.49 -2.95
C GLY A 125 -15.36 12.62 -2.63
N ARG A 126 -15.93 11.77 -1.77
CA ARG A 126 -17.39 11.72 -1.54
C ARG A 126 -17.80 11.79 -0.09
N LEU A 127 -16.95 11.42 0.85
CA LEU A 127 -17.30 11.38 2.26
C LEU A 127 -16.94 12.67 2.97
N GLU A 128 -17.81 13.10 3.87
CA GLU A 128 -17.50 14.09 4.87
C GLU A 128 -16.50 13.56 5.90
N THR A 129 -15.99 14.42 6.76
CA THR A 129 -14.87 14.09 7.67
C THR A 129 -15.17 12.90 8.59
N GLU A 130 -16.31 12.88 9.26
CA GLU A 130 -16.61 11.83 10.23
C GLU A 130 -16.80 10.45 9.56
N PRO A 131 -17.64 10.29 8.52
CA PRO A 131 -17.72 9.05 7.75
C PRO A 131 -16.39 8.61 7.14
N ARG A 132 -15.54 9.57 6.75
CA ARG A 132 -14.20 9.31 6.20
C ARG A 132 -13.29 8.67 7.25
N VAL A 133 -13.24 9.24 8.46
CA VAL A 133 -12.47 8.68 9.58
C VAL A 133 -13.04 7.33 10.02
N ALA A 134 -14.37 7.20 10.09
CA ALA A 134 -15.03 5.93 10.42
C ALA A 134 -14.68 4.82 9.41
N SER A 135 -14.68 5.14 8.11
CA SER A 135 -14.30 4.19 7.06
C SER A 135 -12.83 3.78 7.15
N PHE A 136 -11.93 4.70 7.48
CA PHE A 136 -10.53 4.40 7.70
C PHE A 136 -10.33 3.44 8.89
N VAL A 137 -10.92 3.77 10.05
CA VAL A 137 -10.81 2.93 11.26
C VAL A 137 -11.44 1.56 11.01
N LEU A 138 -12.61 1.50 10.36
CA LEU A 138 -13.25 0.25 9.97
C LEU A 138 -12.36 -0.60 9.05
N GLY A 139 -11.76 0.00 8.03
CA GLY A 139 -10.85 -0.71 7.12
C GLY A 139 -9.65 -1.30 7.83
N LEU A 140 -9.11 -0.63 8.83
CA LEU A 140 -8.05 -1.19 9.67
C LEU A 140 -8.57 -2.31 10.58
N ALA A 141 -9.72 -2.12 11.23
CA ALA A 141 -10.33 -3.13 12.09
C ALA A 141 -10.60 -4.44 11.34
N LEU A 142 -11.17 -4.35 10.13
CA LEU A 142 -11.49 -5.52 9.31
C LEU A 142 -10.28 -6.35 8.88
N ARG A 143 -9.08 -5.74 8.85
CA ARG A 143 -7.81 -6.48 8.63
C ARG A 143 -7.38 -7.31 9.85
N HIS A 144 -7.91 -7.00 11.05
CA HIS A 144 -7.55 -7.62 12.32
C HIS A 144 -8.66 -8.49 12.91
N VAL A 145 -9.84 -8.53 12.28
CA VAL A 145 -10.94 -9.43 12.70
C VAL A 145 -10.46 -10.86 12.65
N ARG A 146 -10.49 -11.56 13.79
CA ARG A 146 -10.28 -13.00 13.93
C ARG A 146 -11.56 -13.61 14.49
N GLU A 147 -11.89 -14.81 14.02
CA GLU A 147 -13.10 -15.51 14.48
C GLU A 147 -13.08 -15.83 15.98
N ASP A 148 -11.86 -15.90 16.56
CA ASP A 148 -11.65 -16.35 17.92
C ASP A 148 -11.48 -15.24 18.98
N THR A 149 -11.49 -13.95 18.58
CA THR A 149 -11.29 -12.84 19.52
C THR A 149 -12.40 -11.81 19.40
N PRO A 150 -13.20 -11.59 20.48
CA PRO A 150 -14.25 -10.57 20.48
C PRO A 150 -13.69 -9.13 20.51
N GLU A 151 -12.46 -8.96 20.92
CA GLU A 151 -11.81 -7.66 21.02
C GLU A 151 -10.89 -7.41 19.82
N ILE A 152 -11.14 -6.30 19.13
CA ILE A 152 -10.35 -5.89 17.95
C ILE A 152 -9.46 -4.74 18.36
N THR A 153 -8.20 -5.05 18.67
CA THR A 153 -7.17 -4.03 18.83
C THR A 153 -6.51 -3.73 17.49
N VAL A 154 -6.49 -2.46 17.14
CA VAL A 154 -5.93 -1.95 15.88
C VAL A 154 -4.66 -1.16 16.20
N GLU A 155 -3.54 -1.62 15.68
CA GLU A 155 -2.30 -0.86 15.74
C GLU A 155 -2.31 0.30 14.75
N LEU A 156 -1.87 1.47 15.22
CA LEU A 156 -1.73 2.72 14.48
C LEU A 156 -0.27 3.19 14.54
N PRO A 157 0.68 2.49 13.90
CA PRO A 157 2.09 2.86 13.96
C PRO A 157 2.38 4.16 13.18
N MET A 158 1.49 4.56 12.26
CA MET A 158 1.56 5.82 11.54
C MET A 158 1.24 7.00 12.46
N SER A 159 1.89 8.14 12.23
CA SER A 159 1.59 9.36 12.96
C SER A 159 0.20 9.90 12.63
N ARG A 160 -0.37 10.70 13.54
CA ARG A 160 -1.63 11.40 13.26
C ARG A 160 -1.56 12.31 12.05
N THR A 161 -0.39 12.88 11.79
CA THR A 161 -0.13 13.68 10.60
C THR A 161 -0.18 12.82 9.34
N ASP A 162 0.38 11.61 9.37
CA ASP A 162 0.30 10.68 8.24
C ASP A 162 -1.15 10.26 7.96
N ILE A 163 -1.92 9.96 9.01
CA ILE A 163 -3.35 9.63 8.86
C ILE A 163 -4.13 10.84 8.30
N ALA A 164 -3.87 12.04 8.79
CA ALA A 164 -4.51 13.26 8.31
C ALA A 164 -4.17 13.53 6.83
N ASN A 165 -2.90 13.32 6.43
CA ASN A 165 -2.46 13.41 5.04
C ASN A 165 -3.10 12.34 4.16
N TYR A 166 -3.24 11.11 4.65
CA TYR A 166 -3.95 10.05 3.92
C TYR A 166 -5.42 10.38 3.72
N LEU A 167 -6.10 10.87 4.76
CA LEU A 167 -7.53 11.21 4.72
C LEU A 167 -7.82 12.58 4.10
N VAL A 168 -6.80 13.37 3.75
CA VAL A 168 -6.95 14.75 3.22
C VAL A 168 -7.79 15.62 4.14
N ILE A 169 -7.48 15.57 5.44
CA ILE A 169 -8.12 16.40 6.48
C ILE A 169 -7.07 17.09 7.34
N ASN A 170 -7.50 18.09 8.12
CA ASN A 170 -6.61 18.73 9.07
C ASN A 170 -6.35 17.83 10.27
N TYR A 171 -5.13 17.88 10.83
CA TYR A 171 -4.71 17.17 12.04
C TYR A 171 -5.68 17.38 13.22
N ASP A 172 -6.07 18.64 13.48
CA ASP A 172 -6.98 18.97 14.58
C ASP A 172 -8.37 18.36 14.37
N THR A 173 -8.83 18.36 13.12
CA THR A 173 -10.09 17.75 12.74
C THR A 173 -10.08 16.24 12.95
N LEU A 174 -8.99 15.56 12.55
CA LEU A 174 -8.79 14.14 12.83
C LEU A 174 -8.83 13.88 14.33
N SER A 175 -8.06 14.65 15.10
CA SER A 175 -7.96 14.47 16.56
C SER A 175 -9.31 14.66 17.26
N ARG A 176 -10.08 15.67 16.91
CA ARG A 176 -11.42 15.91 17.45
C ARG A 176 -12.40 14.79 17.07
N THR A 177 -12.32 14.29 15.83
CA THR A 177 -13.19 13.18 15.38
C THR A 177 -12.88 11.89 16.11
N MET A 178 -11.59 11.57 16.28
CA MET A 178 -11.17 10.40 17.05
C MET A 178 -11.58 10.50 18.53
N MET A 179 -11.50 11.70 19.13
CA MET A 179 -11.98 11.93 20.50
C MET A 179 -13.48 11.69 20.60
N ARG A 180 -14.29 12.22 19.67
CA ARG A 180 -15.74 11.95 19.63
C ARG A 180 -16.07 10.46 19.52
N PHE A 181 -15.25 9.70 18.76
CA PHE A 181 -15.44 8.25 18.68
C PHE A 181 -15.17 7.56 20.01
N CYS A 182 -14.21 8.05 20.79
CA CYS A 182 -13.99 7.59 22.16
C CYS A 182 -15.18 7.95 23.08
N ASP A 183 -15.62 9.22 23.02
CA ASP A 183 -16.73 9.72 23.87
C ASP A 183 -18.06 8.99 23.59
N CYS A 184 -18.26 8.56 22.32
CA CYS A 184 -19.42 7.78 21.92
C CYS A 184 -19.27 6.26 22.15
N GLY A 185 -18.17 5.79 22.73
CA GLY A 185 -17.95 4.38 22.98
C GLY A 185 -17.74 3.51 21.73
N LEU A 186 -17.38 4.10 20.60
CA LEU A 186 -17.09 3.35 19.37
C LEU A 186 -15.70 2.70 19.42
N ILE A 187 -14.74 3.45 19.96
CA ILE A 187 -13.36 3.03 20.12
C ILE A 187 -12.86 3.44 21.50
N GLU A 188 -11.85 2.77 21.98
CA GLU A 188 -11.10 3.14 23.17
C GLU A 188 -9.62 3.31 22.82
N ARG A 189 -8.98 4.29 23.43
CA ARG A 189 -7.54 4.51 23.22
C ARG A 189 -6.75 3.65 24.21
N GLU A 190 -6.11 2.59 23.73
CA GLU A 190 -5.27 1.73 24.55
C GLU A 190 -3.86 2.34 24.76
N SER A 191 -3.32 2.95 23.71
CA SER A 191 -1.99 3.57 23.76
C SER A 191 -1.89 4.74 22.77
N ARG A 192 -0.67 5.28 22.63
CA ARG A 192 -0.38 6.29 21.61
C ARG A 192 -0.52 5.72 20.18
N HIS A 193 -0.30 4.43 20.04
CA HIS A 193 -0.23 3.72 18.75
C HIS A 193 -1.21 2.55 18.62
N ALA A 194 -2.20 2.48 19.51
CA ALA A 194 -3.23 1.44 19.44
C ALA A 194 -4.58 1.96 19.89
N ILE A 195 -5.62 1.49 19.23
CA ILE A 195 -7.03 1.69 19.60
C ILE A 195 -7.71 0.34 19.66
N ARG A 196 -8.66 0.20 20.57
CA ARG A 196 -9.58 -0.93 20.65
C ARG A 196 -10.90 -0.52 20.07
N VAL A 197 -11.46 -1.32 19.17
CA VAL A 197 -12.79 -1.12 18.62
C VAL A 197 -13.80 -1.77 19.59
N ILE A 198 -14.66 -0.96 20.18
CA ILE A 198 -15.66 -1.40 21.19
C ILE A 198 -16.93 -1.84 20.50
N ASP A 199 -17.39 -1.10 19.50
CA ASP A 199 -18.63 -1.42 18.75
C ASP A 199 -18.36 -1.36 17.25
N LEU A 200 -18.02 -2.55 16.69
CA LEU A 200 -17.76 -2.70 15.26
C LEU A 200 -19.00 -2.42 14.41
N ASP A 201 -20.18 -2.82 14.89
CA ASP A 201 -21.43 -2.65 14.13
C ASP A 201 -21.86 -1.18 14.08
N ALA A 202 -21.70 -0.45 15.18
CA ALA A 202 -21.92 0.99 15.18
C ALA A 202 -20.90 1.72 14.29
N LEU A 203 -19.65 1.25 14.25
CA LEU A 203 -18.62 1.77 13.33
C LEU A 203 -18.97 1.47 11.87
N ARG A 204 -19.48 0.26 11.56
CA ARG A 204 -20.01 -0.10 10.23
C ARG A 204 -21.15 0.83 9.79
N LYS A 205 -22.09 1.12 10.68
CA LYS A 205 -23.22 2.03 10.40
C LYS A 205 -22.77 3.46 10.09
N ARG A 206 -21.62 3.91 10.65
CA ARG A 206 -21.06 5.24 10.38
C ARG A 206 -20.22 5.29 9.10
N SER A 207 -19.87 4.15 8.52
CA SER A 207 -19.10 4.05 7.28
C SER A 207 -19.99 3.72 6.09
N PRO A 208 -20.27 4.68 5.19
CA PRO A 208 -21.00 4.40 3.94
C PRO A 208 -20.29 3.39 3.03
N LEU A 209 -19.00 3.15 3.25
CA LEU A 209 -18.18 2.21 2.48
C LEU A 209 -18.05 0.84 3.15
N ALA A 210 -18.81 0.55 4.21
CA ALA A 210 -18.68 -0.68 5.00
C ALA A 210 -18.77 -1.95 4.14
N ALA A 211 -19.73 -2.04 3.23
CA ALA A 211 -19.89 -3.19 2.34
C ALA A 211 -18.66 -3.40 1.40
N LEU A 212 -18.12 -2.31 0.87
CA LEU A 212 -16.91 -2.36 0.02
C LEU A 212 -15.67 -2.75 0.82
N LEU A 213 -15.52 -2.19 2.02
CA LEU A 213 -14.42 -2.52 2.92
C LEU A 213 -14.46 -3.99 3.34
N SER A 214 -15.64 -4.52 3.70
CA SER A 214 -15.83 -5.94 4.02
C SER A 214 -15.49 -6.84 2.82
N ALA A 215 -15.92 -6.47 1.62
CA ALA A 215 -15.62 -7.25 0.42
C ALA A 215 -14.12 -7.35 0.13
N VAL A 216 -13.33 -6.29 0.42
CA VAL A 216 -11.88 -6.24 0.17
C VAL A 216 -11.10 -6.90 1.31
N PHE A 217 -11.46 -6.64 2.57
CA PHE A 217 -10.64 -7.03 3.72
C PHE A 217 -11.09 -8.31 4.42
N GLU A 218 -12.40 -8.64 4.42
CA GLU A 218 -12.90 -9.89 5.01
C GLU A 218 -12.84 -11.05 4.01
N LYS A 219 -13.26 -10.83 2.75
CA LYS A 219 -13.31 -11.88 1.71
C LYS A 219 -11.99 -12.09 0.98
N GLY A 220 -11.13 -11.10 0.99
CA GLY A 220 -9.81 -11.14 0.35
C GLY A 220 -8.79 -11.99 1.08
N GLY A 221 -9.20 -13.01 1.82
CA GLY A 221 -8.47 -14.18 2.39
C GLY A 221 -6.96 -14.10 2.58
N CYS A 222 -6.37 -12.91 2.68
CA CYS A 222 -4.98 -12.76 3.03
C CYS A 222 -4.87 -12.76 4.57
N ARG A 223 -5.19 -13.91 5.19
CA ARG A 223 -4.85 -14.19 6.60
C ARG A 223 -3.34 -14.11 6.72
N ARG A 224 -2.88 -12.98 7.24
CA ARG A 224 -1.46 -12.71 7.43
C ARG A 224 -1.03 -13.21 8.80
N GLU A 225 -0.83 -14.50 8.92
CA GLU A 225 0.04 -15.05 9.95
C GLU A 225 1.46 -15.05 9.40
N ILE A 226 2.14 -13.93 9.50
CA ILE A 226 3.58 -13.92 9.46
C ILE A 226 4.02 -14.05 10.92
N SER A 227 4.15 -15.31 11.38
CA SER A 227 4.82 -15.59 12.64
C SER A 227 6.22 -15.00 12.60
N SER A 228 6.62 -14.35 13.68
CA SER A 228 7.93 -13.77 13.94
C SER A 228 9.02 -14.87 13.98
N GLY A 229 9.35 -15.44 12.83
CA GLY A 229 10.51 -16.28 12.64
C GLY A 229 11.76 -15.41 12.57
N ARG A 230 12.53 -15.35 13.64
CA ARG A 230 13.86 -14.74 13.64
C ARG A 230 14.73 -15.38 12.57
N CYS A 231 15.03 -14.63 11.53
CA CYS A 231 16.00 -15.03 10.52
C CYS A 231 17.40 -14.91 11.14
N ALA A 232 18.14 -16.02 11.16
CA ALA A 232 19.53 -16.04 11.60
C ALA A 232 20.35 -15.09 10.70
N GLU A 233 21.00 -14.11 11.34
CA GLU A 233 21.92 -13.16 10.71
C GLU A 233 23.08 -13.91 10.07
N ARG A 234 23.10 -14.02 8.75
CA ARG A 234 24.34 -14.22 8.00
C ARG A 234 24.96 -12.86 7.78
N LYS A 235 25.96 -12.53 8.58
CA LYS A 235 26.88 -11.43 8.31
C LYS A 235 27.57 -11.69 6.97
N ALA A 236 27.15 -10.99 5.92
CA ALA A 236 27.91 -10.87 4.70
C ALA A 236 28.91 -9.72 4.90
N SER A 237 30.19 -10.07 4.99
CA SER A 237 31.33 -9.16 4.91
C SER A 237 31.31 -8.49 3.53
N MET A 238 31.28 -7.18 3.51
CA MET A 238 31.48 -6.38 2.29
C MET A 238 32.92 -6.51 1.78
N PRO A 239 33.14 -6.74 0.49
CA PRO A 239 34.37 -6.39 -0.15
C PRO A 239 34.37 -4.90 -0.52
N SER A 240 35.41 -4.21 -0.10
CA SER A 240 35.74 -2.84 -0.46
C SER A 240 36.20 -2.74 -1.91
N GLY A 241 35.68 -1.74 -2.65
CA GLY A 241 36.39 -1.08 -3.76
C GLY A 241 36.11 -1.63 -5.15
N HIS A 242 35.37 -0.85 -5.94
CA HIS A 242 35.90 -0.23 -7.18
C HIS A 242 34.80 0.64 -7.81
N GLU A 243 35.13 1.90 -7.96
CA GLU A 243 34.40 2.85 -8.80
C GLU A 243 34.36 2.32 -10.24
N ASN A 244 33.17 2.22 -10.79
CA ASN A 244 33.00 2.05 -12.22
C ASN A 244 31.96 3.00 -12.75
N HIS A 245 32.40 4.07 -13.42
CA HIS A 245 31.59 4.97 -14.20
C HIS A 245 30.93 4.21 -15.36
N GLY A 246 29.72 3.76 -15.15
CA GLY A 246 28.88 3.14 -16.19
C GLY A 246 28.06 4.21 -16.91
N VAL A 247 28.43 4.44 -18.16
CA VAL A 247 27.73 5.26 -19.14
C VAL A 247 26.25 4.81 -19.27
N ILE A 248 25.34 5.74 -19.06
CA ILE A 248 23.89 5.54 -19.27
C ILE A 248 23.65 5.49 -20.79
N PRO A 249 23.08 4.42 -21.35
CA PRO A 249 22.68 4.42 -22.74
C PRO A 249 21.49 5.36 -22.97
N PRO A 250 21.38 6.02 -24.14
CA PRO A 250 20.34 7.00 -24.40
C PRO A 250 18.96 6.36 -24.47
N VAL A 251 17.99 7.06 -23.85
CA VAL A 251 16.57 6.76 -23.94
C VAL A 251 16.14 6.82 -25.40
N VAL A 252 15.65 5.72 -25.92
CA VAL A 252 15.02 5.69 -27.26
C VAL A 252 13.72 6.47 -27.16
N THR A 253 13.73 7.71 -27.62
CA THR A 253 12.52 8.50 -27.84
C THR A 253 11.82 7.93 -29.06
N ALA A 254 10.60 7.44 -28.86
CA ALA A 254 9.71 7.10 -29.98
C ALA A 254 9.48 8.37 -30.82
N GLY A 255 9.86 8.33 -32.09
CA GLY A 255 9.69 9.43 -33.04
C GLY A 255 8.20 9.73 -33.27
N PRO A 256 7.88 10.93 -33.79
CA PRO A 256 6.51 11.35 -34.01
C PRO A 256 5.84 10.49 -35.07
N LEU A 257 4.69 9.92 -34.72
CA LEU A 257 3.79 9.28 -35.68
C LEU A 257 3.40 10.29 -36.74
N SER A 258 3.75 10.00 -38.00
CA SER A 258 3.40 10.77 -39.19
C SER A 258 1.88 10.90 -39.28
N ARG A 259 1.42 12.14 -39.26
CA ARG A 259 0.05 12.51 -39.73
C ARG A 259 -0.04 12.23 -41.21
N SER A 260 -0.76 11.21 -41.59
CA SER A 260 -1.25 11.06 -42.97
C SER A 260 -2.58 10.28 -42.91
N SER A 261 -3.62 10.91 -43.48
CA SER A 261 -4.86 10.32 -43.97
C SER A 261 -5.95 9.99 -42.93
N ALA A 262 -6.59 11.02 -42.35
CA ALA A 262 -8.00 10.94 -41.91
C ALA A 262 -8.64 12.34 -41.77
N GLU A 263 -8.42 13.23 -42.74
CA GLU A 263 -9.30 14.38 -43.00
C GLU A 263 -10.18 14.06 -44.22
N HIS A 264 -11.28 13.36 -43.99
CA HIS A 264 -12.49 13.37 -44.82
C HIS A 264 -13.49 12.39 -44.24
N ALA A 265 -14.30 12.83 -43.32
CA ALA A 265 -15.66 12.34 -43.06
C ALA A 265 -16.21 12.83 -41.69
N TYR A 266 -16.40 14.12 -41.52
CA TYR A 266 -17.38 14.62 -40.53
C TYR A 266 -17.79 16.05 -40.88
N ALA A 267 -18.45 16.19 -42.01
CA ALA A 267 -19.28 17.35 -42.32
C ALA A 267 -20.58 16.79 -42.93
N SER A 268 -21.57 16.54 -42.06
CA SER A 268 -23.00 16.58 -42.37
C SER A 268 -23.81 15.74 -41.38
N ARG A 269 -24.45 16.46 -40.46
CA ARG A 269 -25.72 16.24 -39.75
C ARG A 269 -25.58 16.88 -38.36
N GLY A 270 -26.01 18.07 -38.15
CA GLY A 270 -27.34 18.56 -38.10
C GLY A 270 -27.93 18.34 -36.72
N GLY A 271 -27.94 19.43 -35.93
CA GLY A 271 -29.02 19.88 -35.07
C GLY A 271 -29.46 18.95 -33.91
N TRP A 272 -29.27 19.33 -32.73
CA TRP A 272 -30.18 19.79 -31.62
C TRP A 272 -29.33 20.22 -30.46
#